data_dae189707fe6237a6d9241611e4bf2df
#
_entry.id   dae189707fe6237a6d9241611e4bf2df
#
_cell.length_a   1.000
_cell.length_b   1.000
_cell.length_c   1.000
_cell.angle_alpha   90.00
_cell.angle_beta   90.00
_cell.angle_gamma   90.00
#
_symmetry.space_group_name_H-M   'P 1'
#
loop_
_entity.id
_entity.type
_entity.pdbx_description
1 polymer ?
#
loop_
_entity_poly.entity_id
_entity_poly.type
_entity_poly.pdbx_seq_one_letter_code
_entity_poly.pdbx_strand_id
1 'polypeptide(L)'
;MLKTYVFVSSSMNGSDTTAIDIRAEDQWNALTKAYEYFGGSKLKVEEFDTLGQYTAIGRMYEIFTELTGQTILYFAEREEGCYIDNLYTIDS
;
A
#
# COMPACT_ATOMS: atom_id res chain seq x y z
N MET A 1 -14.69 -9.87 3.51
CA MET A 1 -15.17 -9.12 2.35
C MET A 1 -14.09 -8.14 1.88
N LEU A 2 -13.78 -8.14 0.61
CA LEU A 2 -12.72 -7.28 0.08
C LEU A 2 -13.24 -5.85 -0.11
N LYS A 3 -12.42 -4.90 0.29
CA LYS A 3 -12.63 -3.46 0.07
C LYS A 3 -11.60 -2.99 -0.95
N THR A 4 -11.85 -1.85 -1.57
CA THR A 4 -10.90 -1.23 -2.48
C THR A 4 -10.21 -0.06 -1.79
N TYR A 5 -8.89 -0.05 -1.84
CA TYR A 5 -8.06 1.03 -1.29
C TYR A 5 -7.33 1.72 -2.43
N VAL A 6 -7.30 3.04 -2.40
CA VAL A 6 -6.47 3.83 -3.31
C VAL A 6 -5.14 4.08 -2.63
N PHE A 7 -4.07 3.74 -3.32
CA PHE A 7 -2.70 3.91 -2.83
C PHE A 7 -1.92 4.73 -3.84
N VAL A 8 -1.37 5.85 -3.40
CA VAL A 8 -0.54 6.71 -4.24
C VAL A 8 0.80 6.89 -3.55
N SER A 9 1.86 6.62 -4.27
CA SER A 9 3.22 6.77 -3.73
C SER A 9 4.15 7.40 -4.75
N SER A 10 5.25 7.93 -4.26
CA SER A 10 6.33 8.41 -5.11
C SER A 10 7.66 7.83 -4.63
N SER A 11 8.63 7.71 -5.56
CA SER A 11 9.98 7.34 -5.17
C SER A 11 10.60 8.43 -4.28
N MET A 12 11.60 8.06 -3.48
CA MET A 12 12.26 8.98 -2.55
C MET A 12 12.86 10.21 -3.26
N ASN A 13 13.28 10.03 -4.52
CA ASN A 13 13.82 11.15 -5.31
C ASN A 13 12.74 11.98 -5.99
N GLY A 14 11.45 11.61 -5.83
CA GLY A 14 10.34 12.35 -6.42
C GLY A 14 10.14 12.18 -7.91
N SER A 15 10.92 11.30 -8.57
CA SER A 15 10.88 11.17 -10.03
C SER A 15 9.71 10.35 -10.55
N ASP A 16 9.20 9.41 -9.76
CA ASP A 16 8.12 8.50 -10.17
C ASP A 16 6.97 8.54 -9.18
N THR A 17 5.77 8.74 -9.71
CA THR A 17 4.54 8.65 -8.92
C THR A 17 3.71 7.47 -9.43
N THR A 18 3.28 6.62 -8.52
CA THR A 18 2.48 5.44 -8.83
C THR A 18 1.15 5.53 -8.09
N ALA A 19 0.05 5.31 -8.82
CA ALA A 19 -1.29 5.27 -8.24
C ALA A 19 -1.90 3.91 -8.58
N ILE A 20 -2.35 3.18 -7.55
CA ILE A 20 -2.91 1.84 -7.71
C ILE A 20 -4.17 1.68 -6.86
N ASP A 21 -5.08 0.84 -7.34
CA ASP A 21 -6.20 0.32 -6.56
C ASP A 21 -5.80 -1.04 -6.00
N ILE A 22 -6.00 -1.22 -4.71
CA ILE A 22 -5.68 -2.47 -4.03
C ILE A 22 -6.95 -3.04 -3.41
N ARG A 23 -7.28 -4.28 -3.73
CA ARG A 23 -8.39 -4.99 -3.09
C ARG A 23 -7.85 -5.78 -1.92
N ALA A 24 -8.37 -5.50 -0.74
CA ALA A 24 -7.86 -6.08 0.50
C ALA A 24 -8.97 -6.15 1.55
N GLU A 25 -8.73 -6.94 2.58
CA GLU A 25 -9.68 -7.12 3.68
C GLU A 25 -9.70 -5.92 4.63
N ASP A 26 -8.53 -5.31 4.85
CA ASP A 26 -8.38 -4.14 5.70
C ASP A 26 -7.16 -3.32 5.26
N GLN A 27 -6.91 -2.21 5.95
CA GLN A 27 -5.82 -1.31 5.62
C GLN A 27 -4.44 -1.96 5.74
N TRP A 28 -4.24 -2.83 6.74
CA TRP A 28 -2.98 -3.53 6.94
C TRP A 28 -2.69 -4.49 5.78
N ASN A 29 -3.70 -5.25 5.39
CA ASN A 29 -3.61 -6.16 4.26
C ASN A 29 -3.36 -5.40 2.95
N ALA A 30 -4.02 -4.26 2.76
CA ALA A 30 -3.79 -3.40 1.60
C ALA A 30 -2.35 -2.89 1.55
N LEU A 31 -1.81 -2.44 2.68
CA LEU A 31 -0.46 -1.94 2.75
C LEU A 31 0.58 -3.06 2.51
N THR A 32 0.29 -4.27 3.00
CA THR A 32 1.13 -5.44 2.74
C THR A 32 1.18 -5.80 1.26
N LYS A 33 0.04 -5.72 0.58
CA LYS A 33 -0.02 -5.95 -0.87
C LYS A 33 0.75 -4.88 -1.65
N ALA A 34 0.66 -3.62 -1.22
CA ALA A 34 1.46 -2.54 -1.80
C ALA A 34 2.96 -2.81 -1.59
N TYR A 35 3.35 -3.25 -0.42
CA TYR A 35 4.73 -3.60 -0.12
C TYR A 35 5.24 -4.71 -1.04
N GLU A 36 4.44 -5.75 -1.25
CA GLU A 36 4.77 -6.84 -2.17
C GLU A 36 4.88 -6.33 -3.61
N TYR A 37 3.97 -5.46 -4.03
CA TYR A 37 3.99 -4.84 -5.36
C TYR A 37 5.30 -4.10 -5.64
N PHE A 38 5.87 -3.43 -4.64
CA PHE A 38 7.14 -2.72 -4.78
C PHE A 38 8.37 -3.61 -4.55
N GLY A 39 8.20 -4.92 -4.63
CA GLY A 39 9.31 -5.88 -4.69
C GLY A 39 9.81 -6.39 -3.34
N GLY A 40 9.00 -6.34 -2.32
CA GLY A 40 9.34 -6.94 -1.02
C GLY A 40 9.59 -8.43 -1.15
N SER A 41 10.63 -8.96 -0.49
CA SER A 41 10.87 -10.40 -0.45
C SER A 41 9.77 -11.09 0.35
N LYS A 42 9.51 -12.37 0.06
CA LYS A 42 8.46 -13.12 0.76
C LYS A 42 8.61 -13.10 2.28
N LEU A 43 9.83 -13.28 2.78
CA LEU A 43 10.09 -13.24 4.21
C LEU A 43 9.79 -11.87 4.81
N LYS A 44 10.21 -10.81 4.15
CA LYS A 44 9.96 -9.43 4.61
C LYS A 44 8.49 -9.05 4.51
N VAL A 45 7.78 -9.58 3.51
CA VAL A 45 6.32 -9.38 3.38
C VAL A 45 5.60 -9.96 4.60
N GLU A 46 5.97 -11.16 5.02
CA GLU A 46 5.37 -11.80 6.20
C GLU A 46 5.67 -11.02 7.48
N GLU A 47 6.91 -10.54 7.64
CA GLU A 47 7.28 -9.68 8.77
C GLU A 47 6.48 -8.38 8.77
N PHE A 48 6.36 -7.75 7.62
CA PHE A 48 5.61 -6.50 7.48
C PHE A 48 4.13 -6.69 7.82
N ASP A 49 3.52 -7.77 7.35
CA ASP A 49 2.13 -8.09 7.65
C ASP A 49 1.92 -8.31 9.16
N THR A 50 2.84 -9.02 9.79
CA THR A 50 2.81 -9.25 11.24
C THR A 50 2.91 -7.94 12.02
N LEU A 51 3.76 -7.01 11.59
CA LEU A 51 3.88 -5.70 12.21
C LEU A 51 2.56 -4.92 12.19
N GLY A 52 1.80 -5.02 11.10
CA GLY A 52 0.52 -4.35 10.96
C GLY A 52 -0.49 -4.69 12.05
N GLN A 53 -0.37 -5.87 12.64
CA GLN A 53 -1.26 -6.30 13.72
C GLN A 53 -0.98 -5.60 15.06
N TYR A 54 0.20 -5.04 15.22
CA TYR A 54 0.66 -4.47 16.49
C TYR A 54 1.10 -3.00 16.38
N THR A 55 1.03 -2.43 15.19
CA THR A 55 1.63 -1.13 14.90
C THR A 55 0.59 -0.17 14.36
N ALA A 56 0.60 1.08 14.83
CA ALA A 56 -0.28 2.11 14.30
C ALA A 56 0.02 2.39 12.82
N ILE A 57 -1.02 2.77 12.06
CA ILE A 57 -0.90 2.97 10.62
C ILE A 57 0.18 4.00 10.26
N GLY A 58 0.32 5.06 11.03
CA GLY A 58 1.35 6.08 10.80
C GLY A 58 2.76 5.51 10.88
N ARG A 59 3.01 4.62 11.83
CA ARG A 59 4.29 3.95 11.96
C ARG A 59 4.51 2.96 10.82
N MET A 60 3.46 2.30 10.35
CA MET A 60 3.55 1.41 9.19
C MET A 60 3.96 2.17 7.93
N TYR A 61 3.51 3.42 7.77
CA TYR A 61 3.94 4.26 6.66
C TYR A 61 5.45 4.53 6.71
N GLU A 62 5.98 4.85 7.89
CA GLU A 62 7.42 5.06 8.07
C GLU A 62 8.21 3.81 7.72
N ILE A 63 7.79 2.66 8.23
CA ILE A 63 8.44 1.37 7.97
C ILE A 63 8.37 1.04 6.47
N PHE A 64 7.22 1.25 5.85
CA PHE A 64 7.03 1.04 4.42
C PHE A 64 8.05 1.87 3.62
N THR A 65 8.19 3.15 3.96
CA THR A 65 9.13 4.06 3.30
C THR A 65 10.57 3.58 3.49
N GLU A 66 10.94 3.17 4.71
CA GLU A 66 12.29 2.66 4.99
C GLU A 66 12.63 1.41 4.17
N LEU A 67 11.65 0.51 3.99
CA LEU A 67 11.87 -0.77 3.35
C LEU A 67 11.76 -0.73 1.82
N THR A 68 10.94 0.15 1.27
CA THR A 68 10.68 0.20 -0.17
C THR A 68 11.31 1.39 -0.89
N GLY A 69 11.70 2.42 -0.15
CA GLY A 69 12.13 3.68 -0.75
C GLY A 69 10.98 4.48 -1.37
N GLN A 70 9.72 4.11 -1.07
CA GLN A 70 8.54 4.79 -1.57
C GLN A 70 7.89 5.61 -0.47
N THR A 71 7.56 6.86 -0.77
CA THR A 71 6.81 7.73 0.14
C THR A 71 5.33 7.63 -0.18
N ILE A 72 4.51 7.32 0.81
CA ILE A 72 3.07 7.23 0.64
C ILE A 72 2.49 8.64 0.62
N LEU A 73 1.88 9.03 -0.51
CA LEU A 73 1.25 10.34 -0.68
C LEU A 73 -0.22 10.32 -0.31
N TYR A 74 -0.88 9.18 -0.54
CA TYR A 74 -2.30 9.02 -0.24
C TYR A 74 -2.60 7.53 -0.07
N PHE A 75 -3.40 7.21 0.92
CA PHE A 75 -3.86 5.85 1.14
C PHE A 75 -5.17 5.89 1.90
N ALA A 76 -6.25 5.46 1.25
CA ALA A 76 -7.57 5.45 1.85
C ALA A 76 -8.48 4.43 1.18
N GLU A 77 -9.48 3.96 1.92
CA GLU A 77 -10.55 3.16 1.34
C GLU A 77 -11.32 4.01 0.34
N ARG A 78 -11.51 3.48 -0.87
CA ARG A 78 -12.30 4.15 -1.89
C ARG A 78 -13.77 3.84 -1.69
N GLU A 79 -14.59 4.89 -1.61
CA GLU A 79 -16.03 4.73 -1.54
C GLU A 79 -16.58 4.22 -2.88
N GLU A 80 -17.65 3.43 -2.82
CA GLU A 80 -18.32 2.90 -3.99
C GLU A 80 -18.81 4.06 -4.88
N GLY A 81 -18.51 3.96 -6.16
CA GLY A 81 -18.88 4.99 -7.14
C GLY A 81 -17.80 6.06 -7.37
N CYS A 82 -16.74 6.06 -6.59
CA CYS A 82 -15.61 6.97 -6.81
C CYS A 82 -14.57 6.29 -7.70
N TYR A 83 -14.23 6.93 -8.82
CA TYR A 83 -13.26 6.39 -9.77
C TYR A 83 -12.15 7.40 -10.01
N ILE A 84 -10.93 6.88 -10.09
CA ILE A 84 -9.76 7.64 -10.51
C ILE A 84 -9.27 7.01 -11.80
N ASP A 85 -9.19 7.81 -12.88
CA ASP A 85 -8.72 7.32 -14.18
C ASP A 85 -7.25 6.90 -14.13
N ASN A 86 -6.91 5.89 -14.91
CA ASN A 86 -5.53 5.42 -15.10
C ASN A 86 -4.88 4.77 -13.87
N LEU A 87 -5.68 4.19 -12.97
CA LEU A 87 -5.15 3.38 -11.89
C LEU A 87 -4.94 1.94 -12.34
N TYR A 88 -3.84 1.34 -11.88
CA TYR A 88 -3.64 -0.09 -11.99
C TYR A 88 -4.34 -0.78 -10.82
N THR A 89 -4.97 -1.91 -11.09
CA THR A 89 -5.65 -2.68 -10.05
C THR A 89 -4.83 -3.91 -9.70
N ILE A 90 -4.59 -4.10 -8.41
CA ILE A 90 -3.96 -5.30 -7.88
C ILE A 90 -5.07 -6.17 -7.29
N ASP A 91 -5.32 -7.32 -7.90
CA ASP A 91 -6.23 -8.33 -7.38
C ASP A 91 -5.41 -9.44 -6.71
N SER A 92 -5.84 -9.82 -5.55
CA SER A 92 -5.21 -10.94 -4.85
C SER A 92 -6.06 -12.18 -4.96
#